data_76f800a347ec45801d35f3205e4a7ad0
#
_entry.id   76f800a347ec45801d35f3205e4a7ad0
#
_cell.length_a   1.000
_cell.length_b   1.000
_cell.length_c   1.000
_cell.angle_alpha   90.00
_cell.angle_beta   90.00
_cell.angle_gamma   90.00
#
_symmetry.space_group_name_H-M   'P 1'
#
loop_
_entity.id
_entity.type
_entity.pdbx_description
1 polymer ?
#
loop_
_entity_poly.entity_id
_entity_poly.type
_entity_poly.pdbx_seq_one_letter_code
_entity_poly.pdbx_strand_id
1 'polypeptide(L)'
;MEIERVTHYVDNVLTQAEARMGLRNTRLLVAWYTNQKNDQSVVHSHPYHELVLPIGGSTVRYSIDGSVYLVHVGELIYFPAQIYHAGIFNIDNDHSDRLVIQIDDALWQACRRNANLKNAAWMHSITVLDPDVCNKWDFQSLFVRMAQSQELPAQMRDIVFEAQVSEMMLLITQIGRAHV
;
A
#
# COMPACT_ATOMS: atom_id res chain seq x y z
N MET A 1 8.55 -17.05 4.62
CA MET A 1 7.33 -16.81 5.42
C MET A 1 6.18 -16.82 4.44
N GLU A 2 5.30 -17.77 4.57
CA GLU A 2 4.33 -18.08 3.52
C GLU A 2 3.19 -17.07 3.49
N ILE A 3 2.77 -16.77 2.29
CA ILE A 3 1.62 -15.93 1.91
C ILE A 3 0.32 -16.34 2.65
N GLU A 4 0.17 -17.60 3.01
CA GLU A 4 -0.97 -18.14 3.76
C GLU A 4 -1.30 -17.41 5.08
N ARG A 5 -0.33 -16.83 5.77
CA ARG A 5 -0.58 -16.10 7.03
C ARG A 5 -1.25 -14.74 6.84
N VAL A 6 -1.10 -14.13 5.68
CA VAL A 6 -1.79 -12.86 5.35
C VAL A 6 -3.20 -13.14 4.88
N THR A 7 -3.46 -14.28 4.21
CA THR A 7 -4.81 -14.70 3.77
C THR A 7 -5.77 -14.85 4.95
N HIS A 8 -5.33 -15.36 6.08
CA HIS A 8 -6.15 -15.46 7.29
C HIS A 8 -6.56 -14.10 7.86
N TYR A 9 -5.80 -13.05 7.58
CA TYR A 9 -6.09 -11.69 8.01
C TYR A 9 -7.22 -11.04 7.20
N VAL A 10 -7.32 -11.38 5.92
CA VAL A 10 -8.30 -10.80 4.99
C VAL A 10 -9.69 -11.40 5.20
N ASP A 11 -9.77 -12.68 5.47
CA ASP A 11 -11.06 -13.36 5.72
C ASP A 11 -11.75 -12.90 7.01
N ASN A 12 -11.03 -12.28 7.94
CA ASN A 12 -11.56 -11.85 9.23
C ASN A 12 -11.76 -10.33 9.38
N VAL A 13 -11.28 -9.49 8.47
CA VAL A 13 -11.11 -8.08 8.84
C VAL A 13 -11.97 -7.10 8.06
N LEU A 14 -12.29 -7.29 6.78
CA LEU A 14 -13.03 -6.24 6.09
C LEU A 14 -13.90 -6.76 4.94
N THR A 15 -15.21 -6.65 5.08
CA THR A 15 -16.08 -6.61 3.90
C THR A 15 -15.71 -5.40 3.03
N GLN A 16 -15.96 -5.45 1.72
CA GLN A 16 -15.70 -4.31 0.82
C GLN A 16 -16.31 -2.97 1.33
N ALA A 17 -17.37 -3.04 2.15
CA ALA A 17 -17.98 -1.88 2.77
C ALA A 17 -17.12 -1.32 3.92
N GLU A 18 -16.43 -2.16 4.67
CA GLU A 18 -15.56 -1.78 5.78
C GLU A 18 -14.21 -1.26 5.26
N ALA A 19 -13.68 -1.82 4.17
CA ALA A 19 -12.52 -1.27 3.47
C ALA A 19 -12.78 0.15 2.92
N ARG A 20 -14.02 0.45 2.50
CA ARG A 20 -14.44 1.80 2.10
C ARG A 20 -14.54 2.79 3.27
N MET A 21 -14.58 2.30 4.50
CA MET A 21 -14.74 3.15 5.68
C MET A 21 -13.41 3.56 6.32
N GLY A 22 -12.29 3.10 5.79
CA GLY A 22 -10.95 3.53 6.18
C GLY A 22 -10.53 3.09 7.58
N LEU A 23 -9.44 3.63 8.02
CA LEU A 23 -8.74 3.39 9.29
C LEU A 23 -9.53 3.87 10.52
N ARG A 24 -10.76 3.42 10.77
CA ARG A 24 -11.61 4.00 11.83
C ARG A 24 -11.04 3.89 13.23
N ASN A 25 -10.21 2.89 13.51
CA ASN A 25 -9.69 2.63 14.86
C ASN A 25 -8.20 2.19 14.87
N THR A 26 -7.49 2.36 13.76
CA THR A 26 -6.07 2.02 13.67
C THR A 26 -5.34 3.05 12.84
N ARG A 27 -4.05 3.25 13.11
CA ARG A 27 -3.19 4.20 12.38
C ARG A 27 -2.63 3.60 11.09
N LEU A 28 -2.63 2.28 10.98
CA LEU A 28 -2.14 1.54 9.84
C LEU A 28 -2.98 0.28 9.64
N LEU A 29 -3.37 0.02 8.40
CA LEU A 29 -4.05 -1.19 7.99
C LEU A 29 -3.26 -1.84 6.86
N VAL A 30 -3.05 -3.15 6.95
CA VAL A 30 -2.59 -3.98 5.84
C VAL A 30 -3.67 -4.98 5.50
N ALA A 31 -4.03 -5.05 4.23
CA ALA A 31 -5.02 -5.99 3.73
C ALA A 31 -4.51 -6.69 2.46
N TRP A 32 -4.93 -7.91 2.27
CA TRP A 32 -4.77 -8.64 1.02
C TRP A 32 -6.11 -8.66 0.30
N TYR A 33 -6.13 -8.24 -0.95
CA TYR A 33 -7.31 -8.27 -1.79
C TYR A 33 -7.13 -9.24 -2.93
N THR A 34 -8.12 -10.10 -3.11
CA THR A 34 -8.29 -10.90 -4.32
C THR A 34 -9.50 -10.39 -5.08
N ASN A 35 -9.31 -10.00 -6.33
CA ASN A 35 -10.39 -9.56 -7.21
C ASN A 35 -10.61 -10.58 -8.32
N GLN A 36 -11.89 -10.78 -8.64
CA GLN A 36 -12.32 -11.61 -9.76
C GLN A 36 -12.37 -10.80 -11.06
N LYS A 37 -12.57 -11.48 -12.18
CA LYS A 37 -12.66 -10.88 -13.50
C LYS A 37 -13.69 -9.74 -13.54
N ASN A 38 -13.31 -8.62 -14.12
CA ASN A 38 -14.11 -7.41 -14.26
C ASN A 38 -14.43 -6.64 -12.99
N ASP A 39 -13.80 -6.97 -11.88
CA ASP A 39 -13.90 -6.13 -10.68
C ASP A 39 -13.31 -4.75 -10.93
N GLN A 40 -14.00 -3.73 -10.44
CA GLN A 40 -13.52 -2.35 -10.51
C GLN A 40 -13.96 -1.57 -9.26
N SER A 41 -13.16 -0.59 -8.86
CA SER A 41 -13.59 0.38 -7.87
C SER A 41 -14.28 1.56 -8.53
N VAL A 42 -15.23 2.17 -7.83
CA VAL A 42 -15.72 3.51 -8.21
C VAL A 42 -14.64 4.54 -7.96
N VAL A 43 -14.72 5.70 -8.65
CA VAL A 43 -13.84 6.83 -8.37
C VAL A 43 -14.07 7.29 -6.92
N HIS A 44 -13.01 7.33 -6.13
CA HIS A 44 -13.05 7.72 -4.72
C HIS A 44 -11.75 8.42 -4.30
N SER A 45 -11.78 9.05 -3.16
CA SER A 45 -10.61 9.55 -2.45
C SER A 45 -10.77 9.27 -0.96
N HIS A 46 -9.67 9.28 -0.23
CA HIS A 46 -9.67 9.00 1.21
C HIS A 46 -8.57 9.80 1.92
N PRO A 47 -8.70 10.06 3.25
CA PRO A 47 -7.80 10.91 3.99
C PRO A 47 -6.53 10.21 4.49
N TYR A 48 -6.19 9.07 3.95
CA TYR A 48 -5.00 8.28 4.29
C TYR A 48 -4.14 8.04 3.04
N HIS A 49 -2.86 7.78 3.28
CA HIS A 49 -1.91 7.37 2.24
C HIS A 49 -2.10 5.89 1.94
N GLU A 50 -1.97 5.51 0.67
CA GLU A 50 -2.14 4.13 0.26
C GLU A 50 -0.95 3.64 -0.56
N LEU A 51 -0.51 2.41 -0.30
CA LEU A 51 0.47 1.70 -1.11
C LEU A 51 -0.12 0.37 -1.54
N VAL A 52 0.02 0.05 -2.81
CA VAL A 52 -0.49 -1.18 -3.39
C VAL A 52 0.64 -1.94 -4.07
N LEU A 53 0.78 -3.20 -3.70
CA LEU A 53 1.74 -4.14 -4.27
C LEU A 53 0.98 -5.33 -4.87
N PRO A 54 0.77 -5.40 -6.19
CA PRO A 54 0.27 -6.60 -6.84
C PRO A 54 1.27 -7.75 -6.65
N ILE A 55 0.79 -8.89 -6.19
CA ILE A 55 1.60 -10.07 -5.87
C ILE A 55 1.27 -11.29 -6.71
N GLY A 56 0.20 -11.24 -7.52
CA GLY A 56 -0.19 -12.33 -8.41
C GLY A 56 -1.34 -11.96 -9.33
N GLY A 57 -1.51 -12.77 -10.37
CA GLY A 57 -2.61 -12.64 -11.32
C GLY A 57 -2.43 -11.52 -12.34
N SER A 58 -3.45 -10.70 -12.50
CA SER A 58 -3.55 -9.68 -13.54
C SER A 58 -2.82 -8.38 -13.21
N THR A 59 -2.41 -7.66 -14.25
CA THR A 59 -2.07 -6.23 -14.19
C THR A 59 -3.27 -5.43 -13.67
N VAL A 60 -3.02 -4.45 -12.84
CA VAL A 60 -4.04 -3.52 -12.34
C VAL A 60 -3.93 -2.19 -13.08
N ARG A 61 -5.06 -1.66 -13.54
CA ARG A 61 -5.13 -0.36 -14.17
C ARG A 61 -5.76 0.65 -13.22
N TYR A 62 -5.02 1.68 -12.88
CA TYR A 62 -5.53 2.82 -12.11
C TYR A 62 -5.79 4.03 -13.01
N SER A 63 -6.93 4.68 -12.80
CA SER A 63 -7.25 5.98 -13.39
C SER A 63 -7.14 7.04 -12.29
N ILE A 64 -6.29 8.05 -12.50
CA ILE A 64 -5.94 9.05 -11.51
C ILE A 64 -5.81 10.40 -12.22
N ASP A 65 -6.68 11.36 -11.88
CA ASP A 65 -6.69 12.71 -12.45
C ASP A 65 -6.57 12.73 -13.99
N GLY A 66 -7.28 11.82 -14.67
CA GLY A 66 -7.27 11.69 -16.12
C GLY A 66 -6.06 10.94 -16.71
N SER A 67 -5.10 10.56 -15.91
CA SER A 67 -3.97 9.72 -16.30
C SER A 67 -4.25 8.24 -16.02
N VAL A 68 -3.62 7.36 -16.76
CA VAL A 68 -3.74 5.91 -16.60
C VAL A 68 -2.39 5.33 -16.20
N TYR A 69 -2.40 4.56 -15.12
CA TYR A 69 -1.24 3.83 -14.61
C TYR A 69 -1.51 2.33 -14.72
N LEU A 70 -0.65 1.61 -15.43
CA LEU A 70 -0.64 0.15 -15.41
C LEU A 70 0.37 -0.29 -14.36
N VAL A 71 -0.07 -1.12 -13.42
CA VAL A 71 0.75 -1.61 -12.32
C VAL A 71 0.82 -3.12 -12.43
N HIS A 72 2.01 -3.63 -12.74
CA HIS A 72 2.27 -5.05 -12.95
C HIS A 72 2.60 -5.76 -11.62
N VAL A 73 2.53 -7.07 -11.65
CA VAL A 73 2.93 -7.90 -10.49
C VAL A 73 4.38 -7.57 -10.10
N GLY A 74 4.58 -7.29 -8.82
CA GLY A 74 5.87 -6.91 -8.25
C GLY A 74 6.20 -5.41 -8.26
N GLU A 75 5.43 -4.58 -8.99
CA GLU A 75 5.53 -3.12 -8.90
C GLU A 75 4.77 -2.61 -7.67
N LEU A 76 5.27 -1.56 -7.04
CA LEU A 76 4.60 -0.87 -5.95
C LEU A 76 4.10 0.49 -6.43
N ILE A 77 2.82 0.77 -6.27
CA ILE A 77 2.27 2.11 -6.49
C ILE A 77 1.89 2.77 -5.17
N TYR A 78 2.23 4.05 -5.04
CA TYR A 78 1.89 4.91 -3.90
C TYR A 78 0.90 5.99 -4.31
N PHE A 79 -0.14 6.16 -3.49
CA PHE A 79 -1.16 7.21 -3.60
C PHE A 79 -1.06 8.16 -2.39
N PRO A 80 -0.76 9.45 -2.59
CA PRO A 80 -0.92 10.45 -1.56
C PRO A 80 -2.36 10.52 -1.03
N ALA A 81 -2.53 10.91 0.22
CA ALA A 81 -3.85 11.17 0.79
C ALA A 81 -4.64 12.18 -0.05
N GLN A 82 -5.98 12.04 -0.12
CA GLN A 82 -6.91 12.91 -0.83
C GLN A 82 -6.86 12.84 -2.38
N ILE A 83 -6.05 11.97 -2.97
CA ILE A 83 -6.02 11.79 -4.43
C ILE A 83 -7.25 10.99 -4.88
N TYR A 84 -7.95 11.51 -5.92
CA TYR A 84 -9.04 10.79 -6.57
C TYR A 84 -8.48 9.69 -7.48
N HIS A 85 -8.91 8.46 -7.26
CA HIS A 85 -8.49 7.33 -8.06
C HIS A 85 -9.58 6.27 -8.22
N ALA A 86 -9.44 5.43 -9.24
CA ALA A 86 -10.24 4.24 -9.47
C ALA A 86 -9.35 3.13 -10.00
N GLY A 87 -9.59 1.89 -9.58
CA GLY A 87 -8.88 0.71 -10.06
C GLY A 87 -9.78 -0.16 -10.94
N ILE A 88 -9.23 -0.69 -12.03
CA ILE A 88 -9.80 -1.79 -12.80
C ILE A 88 -8.85 -2.96 -12.64
N PHE A 89 -9.38 -4.03 -12.06
CA PHE A 89 -8.62 -5.23 -11.76
C PHE A 89 -8.89 -6.28 -12.83
N ASN A 90 -7.92 -7.15 -13.08
CA ASN A 90 -8.10 -8.31 -13.96
C ASN A 90 -8.32 -7.95 -15.44
N ILE A 91 -7.47 -7.08 -15.97
CA ILE A 91 -7.54 -6.66 -17.39
C ILE A 91 -6.98 -7.73 -18.34
N ASP A 92 -6.10 -8.60 -17.88
CA ASP A 92 -5.37 -9.59 -18.67
C ASP A 92 -5.39 -11.01 -18.08
N ASN A 93 -6.03 -11.22 -16.92
CA ASN A 93 -6.16 -12.52 -16.26
C ASN A 93 -7.50 -12.63 -15.51
N ASP A 94 -7.86 -13.82 -15.02
CA ASP A 94 -9.14 -14.06 -14.36
C ASP A 94 -9.19 -13.60 -12.90
N HIS A 95 -8.05 -13.30 -12.29
CA HIS A 95 -7.96 -12.78 -10.92
C HIS A 95 -6.76 -11.85 -10.76
N SER A 96 -6.75 -11.07 -9.71
CA SER A 96 -5.59 -10.33 -9.25
C SER A 96 -5.49 -10.38 -7.72
N ASP A 97 -4.27 -10.60 -7.23
CA ASP A 97 -3.93 -10.56 -5.82
C ASP A 97 -3.01 -9.38 -5.53
N ARG A 98 -3.33 -8.62 -4.50
CA ARG A 98 -2.53 -7.47 -4.10
C ARG A 98 -2.52 -7.26 -2.60
N LEU A 99 -1.41 -6.83 -2.09
CA LEU A 99 -1.28 -6.28 -0.74
C LEU A 99 -1.52 -4.78 -0.78
N VAL A 100 -2.31 -4.27 0.16
CA VAL A 100 -2.64 -2.85 0.29
C VAL A 100 -2.28 -2.41 1.69
N ILE A 101 -1.52 -1.32 1.81
CA ILE A 101 -1.28 -0.63 3.07
C ILE A 101 -2.00 0.70 3.04
N GLN A 102 -2.75 0.99 4.09
CA GLN A 102 -3.36 2.28 4.36
C GLN A 102 -2.75 2.87 5.63
N ILE A 103 -2.30 4.12 5.57
CA ILE A 103 -1.59 4.80 6.66
C ILE A 103 -2.27 6.13 6.92
N ASP A 104 -2.67 6.39 8.17
CA ASP A 104 -3.24 7.67 8.54
C ASP A 104 -2.23 8.81 8.34
N ASP A 105 -2.72 9.99 8.00
CA ASP A 105 -1.86 11.14 7.72
C ASP A 105 -1.06 11.57 8.98
N ALA A 106 -1.58 11.38 10.18
CA ALA A 106 -0.87 11.74 11.41
C ALA A 106 0.35 10.84 11.63
N LEU A 107 0.22 9.52 11.42
CA LEU A 107 1.35 8.57 11.46
C LEU A 107 2.35 8.89 10.34
N TRP A 108 1.86 9.10 9.11
CA TRP A 108 2.68 9.45 7.95
C TRP A 108 3.55 10.69 8.22
N GLN A 109 2.95 11.78 8.71
CA GLN A 109 3.66 13.02 9.01
C GLN A 109 4.64 12.86 10.19
N ALA A 110 4.32 12.06 11.20
CA ALA A 110 5.23 11.76 12.29
C ALA A 110 6.49 11.05 11.77
N CYS A 111 6.33 9.98 10.99
CA CYS A 111 7.44 9.23 10.40
C CYS A 111 8.26 10.09 9.45
N ARG A 112 7.62 10.91 8.60
CA ARG A 112 8.29 11.87 7.71
C ARG A 112 9.18 12.85 8.46
N ARG A 113 8.71 13.41 9.59
CA ARG A 113 9.49 14.32 10.43
C ARG A 113 10.66 13.58 11.09
N ASN A 114 10.41 12.42 11.69
CA ASN A 114 11.43 11.63 12.40
C ASN A 114 12.54 11.15 11.47
N ALA A 115 12.21 10.76 10.25
CA ALA A 115 13.16 10.37 9.22
C ALA A 115 13.82 11.55 8.47
N ASN A 116 13.47 12.81 8.82
CA ASN A 116 13.97 14.04 8.17
C ASN A 116 13.73 14.07 6.64
N LEU A 117 12.57 13.58 6.20
CA LEU A 117 12.20 13.46 4.78
C LEU A 117 11.35 14.64 4.28
N LYS A 118 11.63 15.86 4.72
CA LYS A 118 10.83 17.06 4.41
C LYS A 118 10.69 17.36 2.91
N ASN A 119 11.69 17.01 2.11
CA ASN A 119 11.79 17.34 0.69
C ASN A 119 11.77 16.12 -0.23
N ALA A 120 11.24 14.99 0.22
CA ALA A 120 11.12 13.81 -0.63
C ALA A 120 9.98 14.01 -1.65
N ALA A 121 10.32 14.26 -2.90
CA ALA A 121 9.37 14.63 -3.96
C ALA A 121 8.28 13.57 -4.18
N TRP A 122 8.65 12.30 -4.08
CA TRP A 122 7.73 11.17 -4.27
C TRP A 122 6.53 11.18 -3.31
N MET A 123 6.66 11.78 -2.13
CA MET A 123 5.58 11.83 -1.14
C MET A 123 4.40 12.74 -1.54
N HIS A 124 4.56 13.52 -2.60
CA HIS A 124 3.57 14.50 -3.05
C HIS A 124 2.94 14.15 -4.40
N SER A 125 3.31 13.02 -4.98
CA SER A 125 2.85 12.59 -6.29
C SER A 125 2.62 11.08 -6.32
N ILE A 126 1.85 10.62 -7.30
CA ILE A 126 1.76 9.20 -7.61
C ILE A 126 3.17 8.71 -7.96
N THR A 127 3.57 7.63 -7.34
CA THR A 127 4.90 7.05 -7.55
C THR A 127 4.76 5.55 -7.78
N VAL A 128 5.38 5.07 -8.85
CA VAL A 128 5.47 3.63 -9.14
C VAL A 128 6.92 3.20 -9.00
N LEU A 129 7.14 2.14 -8.26
CA LEU A 129 8.45 1.51 -8.07
C LEU A 129 8.54 0.26 -8.93
N ASP A 130 9.70 0.11 -9.57
CA ASP A 130 10.06 -1.02 -10.40
C ASP A 130 10.13 -2.34 -9.61
N PRO A 131 9.78 -3.51 -10.21
CA PRO A 131 9.83 -4.80 -9.54
C PRO A 131 11.23 -5.18 -9.03
N ASP A 132 12.29 -4.84 -9.76
CA ASP A 132 13.65 -5.15 -9.36
C ASP A 132 14.01 -4.45 -8.05
N VAL A 133 13.52 -3.23 -7.90
CA VAL A 133 13.67 -2.44 -6.69
C VAL A 133 12.85 -3.03 -5.54
N CYS A 134 11.60 -3.37 -5.80
CA CYS A 134 10.72 -3.98 -4.81
C CYS A 134 11.26 -5.31 -4.30
N ASN A 135 11.81 -6.13 -5.19
CA ASN A 135 12.45 -7.39 -4.85
C ASN A 135 13.76 -7.20 -4.08
N LYS A 136 14.62 -6.26 -4.52
CA LYS A 136 15.90 -5.96 -3.86
C LYS A 136 15.72 -5.60 -2.38
N TRP A 137 14.69 -4.86 -2.04
CA TRP A 137 14.39 -4.40 -0.69
C TRP A 137 13.30 -5.20 0.01
N ASP A 138 12.82 -6.28 -0.62
CA ASP A 138 11.83 -7.22 -0.10
C ASP A 138 10.60 -6.52 0.50
N PHE A 139 9.98 -5.65 -0.30
CA PHE A 139 8.77 -4.92 0.11
C PHE A 139 7.62 -5.85 0.50
N GLN A 140 7.52 -7.02 -0.14
CA GLN A 140 6.49 -7.99 0.20
C GLN A 140 6.64 -8.48 1.65
N SER A 141 7.86 -8.84 2.07
CA SER A 141 8.12 -9.23 3.47
C SER A 141 7.89 -8.07 4.44
N LEU A 142 8.20 -6.85 4.05
CA LEU A 142 7.91 -5.67 4.87
C LEU A 142 6.39 -5.52 5.09
N PHE A 143 5.57 -5.64 4.04
CA PHE A 143 4.11 -5.59 4.14
C PHE A 143 3.56 -6.70 5.04
N VAL A 144 4.09 -7.92 4.91
CA VAL A 144 3.70 -9.05 5.77
C VAL A 144 4.06 -8.78 7.24
N ARG A 145 5.24 -8.22 7.53
CA ARG A 145 5.61 -7.84 8.91
C ARG A 145 4.68 -6.76 9.46
N MET A 146 4.30 -5.76 8.66
CA MET A 146 3.32 -4.75 9.07
C MET A 146 1.95 -5.37 9.39
N ALA A 147 1.49 -6.32 8.57
CA ALA A 147 0.24 -7.04 8.82
C ALA A 147 0.28 -7.78 10.16
N GLN A 148 1.36 -8.51 10.44
CA GLN A 148 1.54 -9.22 11.72
C GLN A 148 1.58 -8.28 12.92
N SER A 149 2.12 -7.08 12.74
CA SER A 149 2.21 -6.09 13.82
C SER A 149 0.84 -5.54 14.24
N GLN A 150 -0.20 -5.73 13.43
CA GLN A 150 -1.58 -5.34 13.79
C GLN A 150 -2.13 -6.14 14.98
N GLU A 151 -1.59 -7.35 15.23
CA GLU A 151 -1.97 -8.20 16.36
C GLU A 151 -1.35 -7.78 17.70
N LEU A 152 -0.38 -6.89 17.68
CA LEU A 152 0.30 -6.44 18.88
C LEU A 152 -0.62 -5.61 19.79
N PRO A 153 -0.40 -5.62 21.12
CA PRO A 153 -1.06 -4.66 22.02
C PRO A 153 -0.85 -3.21 21.55
N ALA A 154 -1.87 -2.37 21.70
CA ALA A 154 -1.92 -1.03 21.08
C ALA A 154 -0.65 -0.19 21.30
N GLN A 155 -0.11 -0.16 22.53
CA GLN A 155 1.09 0.62 22.83
C GLN A 155 2.35 0.12 22.08
N MET A 156 2.52 -1.20 21.98
CA MET A 156 3.62 -1.80 21.23
C MET A 156 3.41 -1.64 19.72
N ARG A 157 2.19 -1.82 19.28
CA ARG A 157 1.80 -1.70 17.86
C ARG A 157 2.14 -0.34 17.29
N ASP A 158 1.82 0.75 17.99
CA ASP A 158 2.09 2.11 17.52
C ASP A 158 3.59 2.37 17.35
N ILE A 159 4.42 1.90 18.29
CA ILE A 159 5.88 2.01 18.19
C ILE A 159 6.41 1.23 16.98
N VAL A 160 5.92 0.00 16.79
CA VAL A 160 6.35 -0.85 15.69
C VAL A 160 5.88 -0.28 14.34
N PHE A 161 4.66 0.26 14.25
CA PHE A 161 4.18 0.93 13.04
C PHE A 161 5.04 2.13 12.66
N GLU A 162 5.41 2.98 13.62
CA GLU A 162 6.30 4.12 13.34
C GLU A 162 7.66 3.67 12.81
N ALA A 163 8.24 2.61 13.36
CA ALA A 163 9.50 2.06 12.88
C ALA A 163 9.38 1.49 11.45
N GLN A 164 8.36 0.68 11.19
CA GLN A 164 8.14 0.03 9.89
C GLN A 164 7.78 1.03 8.78
N VAL A 165 6.93 2.02 9.08
CA VAL A 165 6.60 3.09 8.12
C VAL A 165 7.82 3.95 7.84
N SER A 166 8.64 4.26 8.84
CA SER A 166 9.89 4.99 8.65
C SER A 166 10.91 4.20 7.80
N GLU A 167 11.04 2.88 8.05
CA GLU A 167 11.85 1.98 7.21
C GLU A 167 11.38 2.06 5.75
N MET A 168 10.10 1.87 5.49
CA MET A 168 9.53 1.93 4.16
C MET A 168 9.80 3.27 3.46
N MET A 169 9.58 4.39 4.15
CA MET A 169 9.83 5.73 3.60
C MET A 169 11.30 5.93 3.22
N LEU A 170 12.22 5.47 4.07
CA LEU A 170 13.65 5.57 3.82
C LEU A 170 14.06 4.73 2.60
N LEU A 171 13.53 3.51 2.49
CA LEU A 171 13.79 2.64 1.34
C LEU A 171 13.33 3.31 0.03
N ILE A 172 12.09 3.79 -0.03
CA ILE A 172 11.55 4.49 -1.21
C ILE A 172 12.38 5.75 -1.54
N THR A 173 12.81 6.50 -0.54
CA THR A 173 13.62 7.71 -0.75
C THR A 173 15.01 7.40 -1.28
N GLN A 174 15.64 6.32 -0.88
CA GLN A 174 16.92 5.85 -1.39
C GLN A 174 16.84 5.56 -2.90
N ILE A 175 15.74 4.98 -3.33
CA ILE A 175 15.47 4.62 -4.72
C ILE A 175 15.37 5.86 -5.59
N GLY A 176 14.59 6.87 -5.16
CA GLY A 176 14.43 8.12 -5.89
C GLY A 176 15.74 8.91 -6.10
N ARG A 177 16.77 8.64 -5.30
CA ARG A 177 18.11 9.24 -5.46
C ARG A 177 19.00 8.50 -6.46
N ALA A 178 18.69 7.24 -6.76
CA ALA A 178 19.50 6.43 -7.68
C ALA A 178 19.12 6.62 -9.16
N HIS A 179 18.02 7.32 -9.43
CA HIS A 179 17.49 7.58 -10.78
C HIS A 179 17.54 9.07 -11.18
N VAL A 180 18.34 9.90 -10.50
CA VAL A 180 18.62 11.30 -10.86
C VAL A 180 19.98 11.44 -11.49
#